data_1f31d43306d51d36aad0297122e52f38
#
_entry.id   1f31d43306d51d36aad0297122e52f38
#
_cell.length_a   1.000
_cell.length_b   1.000
_cell.length_c   1.000
_cell.angle_alpha   90.00
_cell.angle_beta   90.00
_cell.angle_gamma   90.00
#
_symmetry.space_group_name_H-M   'P 1'
#
loop_
_entity.id
_entity.type
_entity.pdbx_description
1 polymer ?
#
loop_
_entity_poly.entity_id
_entity_poly.type
_entity_poly.pdbx_seq_one_letter_code
_entity_poly.pdbx_strand_id
1 'polypeptide(L)'
;IIMQQYLQNQKGLVENVFDQVYDKYDLMNDFMSLGIHRLWKKNLINMMNPSQNQKLIDVACGTGDVAKLFLKCVNKDAYITCVDPNKGMIKKGKEKLTKYKNLNWMIASAEKLPILENSYDFYTISFGLRNTKNLNKALTEAYRVLKPGGRYLCLEFSKIQNENLNTIYKNYSKIIPSIGKFIVGDKEPYEYLTKSIDEFINQESLIELMKQNNFKNCNYRNLS
;
A
#
# COMPACT_ATOMS: atom_id res chain seq x y z
N ILE A 1 -9.08 -25.90 -12.53
CA ILE A 1 -8.25 -26.53 -11.48
C ILE A 1 -6.86 -25.92 -11.48
N ILE A 2 -6.11 -25.86 -12.58
CA ILE A 2 -4.74 -25.31 -12.66
C ILE A 2 -4.71 -23.82 -12.27
N MET A 3 -5.65 -23.01 -12.73
CA MET A 3 -5.77 -21.59 -12.38
C MET A 3 -6.08 -21.40 -10.89
N GLN A 4 -6.92 -22.24 -10.27
CA GLN A 4 -7.20 -22.18 -8.84
C GLN A 4 -6.01 -22.60 -7.99
N GLN A 5 -5.25 -23.61 -8.40
CA GLN A 5 -4.00 -23.99 -7.74
C GLN A 5 -2.92 -22.92 -7.85
N TYR A 6 -2.80 -22.28 -9.02
CA TYR A 6 -1.88 -21.15 -9.22
C TYR A 6 -2.21 -19.99 -8.30
N LEU A 7 -3.51 -19.62 -8.19
CA LEU A 7 -3.97 -18.55 -7.31
C LEU A 7 -3.83 -18.89 -5.81
N GLN A 8 -3.98 -20.17 -5.43
CA GLN A 8 -3.74 -20.63 -4.06
C GLN A 8 -2.24 -20.60 -3.70
N ASN A 9 -1.37 -20.99 -4.62
CA ASN A 9 0.09 -20.92 -4.42
C ASN A 9 0.57 -19.47 -4.27
N GLN A 10 0.05 -18.54 -5.07
CA GLN A 10 0.32 -17.12 -4.92
C GLN A 10 -0.15 -16.57 -3.56
N LYS A 11 -1.29 -17.03 -3.05
CA LYS A 11 -1.83 -16.63 -1.75
C LYS A 11 -0.92 -17.03 -0.59
N GLY A 12 -0.46 -18.28 -0.58
CA GLY A 12 0.47 -18.77 0.45
C GLY A 12 1.82 -18.04 0.40
N LEU A 13 2.30 -17.72 -0.81
CA LEU A 13 3.56 -17.00 -1.00
C LEU A 13 3.49 -15.57 -0.43
N VAL A 14 2.42 -14.83 -0.73
CA VAL A 14 2.22 -13.46 -0.22
C VAL A 14 2.17 -13.45 1.31
N GLU A 15 1.33 -14.31 1.90
CA GLU A 15 1.18 -14.40 3.37
C GLU A 15 2.52 -14.79 4.02
N ASN A 16 3.22 -15.81 3.50
CA ASN A 16 4.51 -16.26 4.04
C ASN A 16 5.61 -15.21 3.91
N VAL A 17 5.71 -14.52 2.76
CA VAL A 17 6.69 -13.44 2.56
C VAL A 17 6.49 -12.33 3.58
N PHE A 18 5.25 -11.87 3.80
CA PHE A 18 4.97 -10.82 4.77
C PHE A 18 5.17 -11.28 6.21
N ASP A 19 4.88 -12.56 6.53
CA ASP A 19 5.12 -13.13 7.86
C ASP A 19 6.62 -13.28 8.17
N GLN A 20 7.45 -13.51 7.17
CA GLN A 20 8.90 -13.60 7.35
C GLN A 20 9.58 -12.22 7.47
N VAL A 21 9.05 -11.22 6.78
CA VAL A 21 9.72 -9.91 6.69
C VAL A 21 9.05 -8.80 7.49
N TYR A 22 7.94 -9.06 8.20
CA TYR A 22 7.23 -8.00 8.93
C TYR A 22 8.16 -7.25 9.91
N ASP A 23 9.15 -7.91 10.49
CA ASP A 23 10.15 -7.29 11.38
C ASP A 23 11.15 -6.40 10.64
N LYS A 24 11.44 -6.72 9.37
CA LYS A 24 12.41 -6.02 8.53
C LYS A 24 11.75 -5.27 7.36
N TYR A 25 10.41 -5.15 7.38
CA TYR A 25 9.63 -4.56 6.28
C TYR A 25 10.04 -3.13 5.97
N ASP A 26 10.25 -2.30 6.99
CA ASP A 26 10.72 -0.92 6.81
C ASP A 26 12.12 -0.89 6.15
N LEU A 27 13.00 -1.81 6.56
CA LEU A 27 14.33 -1.96 5.97
C LEU A 27 14.27 -2.42 4.51
N MET A 28 13.35 -3.34 4.19
CA MET A 28 13.13 -3.80 2.82
C MET A 28 12.64 -2.65 1.92
N ASN A 29 11.69 -1.84 2.39
CA ASN A 29 11.23 -0.67 1.66
C ASN A 29 12.33 0.40 1.51
N ASP A 30 13.13 0.62 2.56
CA ASP A 30 14.30 1.51 2.50
C ASP A 30 15.26 1.04 1.40
N PHE A 31 15.53 -0.25 1.32
CA PHE A 31 16.41 -0.83 0.32
C PHE A 31 15.85 -0.67 -1.09
N MET A 32 14.58 -1.04 -1.31
CA MET A 32 13.93 -0.98 -2.62
C MET A 32 13.84 0.42 -3.19
N SER A 33 13.67 1.41 -2.34
CA SER A 33 13.46 2.80 -2.73
C SER A 33 14.65 3.70 -2.39
N LEU A 34 15.78 3.14 -1.93
CA LEU A 34 16.90 3.94 -1.38
C LEU A 34 16.44 4.95 -0.32
N GLY A 35 15.43 4.57 0.49
CA GLY A 35 14.83 5.43 1.52
C GLY A 35 13.85 6.49 1.02
N ILE A 36 13.71 6.66 -0.30
CA ILE A 36 12.86 7.69 -0.91
C ILE A 36 11.36 7.45 -0.62
N HIS A 37 10.94 6.20 -0.35
CA HIS A 37 9.54 5.88 -0.02
C HIS A 37 8.98 6.73 1.14
N ARG A 38 9.83 7.17 2.07
CA ARG A 38 9.43 8.05 3.18
C ARG A 38 9.05 9.44 2.69
N LEU A 39 9.76 9.94 1.68
CA LEU A 39 9.45 11.20 1.02
C LEU A 39 8.16 11.08 0.20
N TRP A 40 7.98 9.97 -0.51
CA TRP A 40 6.75 9.71 -1.27
C TRP A 40 5.51 9.64 -0.36
N LYS A 41 5.61 8.99 0.82
CA LYS A 41 4.52 8.99 1.82
C LYS A 41 4.22 10.41 2.34
N LYS A 42 5.24 11.26 2.53
CA LYS A 42 5.01 12.69 2.88
C LYS A 42 4.31 13.43 1.74
N ASN A 43 4.73 13.21 0.50
CA ASN A 43 4.08 13.81 -0.67
C ASN A 43 2.62 13.36 -0.79
N LEU A 44 2.31 12.09 -0.50
CA LEU A 44 0.94 11.58 -0.46
C LEU A 44 0.07 12.39 0.51
N ILE A 45 0.56 12.64 1.73
CA ILE A 45 -0.15 13.46 2.73
C ILE A 45 -0.27 14.92 2.29
N ASN A 46 0.78 15.50 1.68
CA ASN A 46 0.72 16.86 1.15
C ASN A 46 -0.34 17.00 0.03
N MET A 47 -0.41 16.00 -0.86
CA MET A 47 -1.43 15.94 -1.91
C MET A 47 -2.84 15.73 -1.35
N MET A 48 -2.95 15.00 -0.24
CA MET A 48 -4.21 14.82 0.48
C MET A 48 -4.69 16.14 1.08
N ASN A 49 -3.77 16.98 1.59
CA ASN A 49 -4.06 18.24 2.26
C ASN A 49 -5.22 18.13 3.27
N PRO A 50 -5.06 17.30 4.31
CA PRO A 50 -6.17 17.00 5.21
C PRO A 50 -6.51 18.18 6.12
N SER A 51 -7.81 18.36 6.35
CA SER A 51 -8.35 19.31 7.33
C SER A 51 -8.72 18.61 8.63
N GLN A 52 -8.93 19.40 9.69
CA GLN A 52 -9.41 18.87 10.97
C GLN A 52 -10.77 18.17 10.81
N ASN A 53 -11.02 17.15 11.62
CA ASN A 53 -12.25 16.34 11.64
C ASN A 53 -12.48 15.43 10.42
N GLN A 54 -11.56 15.39 9.46
CA GLN A 54 -11.64 14.43 8.36
C GLN A 54 -11.19 13.03 8.81
N LYS A 55 -11.87 12.01 8.27
CA LYS A 55 -11.64 10.61 8.60
C LYS A 55 -10.80 9.94 7.51
N LEU A 56 -9.77 9.23 7.93
CA LEU A 56 -8.90 8.45 7.06
C LEU A 56 -9.12 6.95 7.28
N ILE A 57 -9.23 6.20 6.19
CA ILE A 57 -8.96 4.77 6.18
C ILE A 57 -7.65 4.51 5.43
N ASP A 58 -6.68 3.87 6.10
CA ASP A 58 -5.40 3.47 5.53
C ASP A 58 -5.40 1.96 5.37
N VAL A 59 -5.48 1.48 4.14
CA VAL A 59 -5.60 0.05 3.80
C VAL A 59 -4.27 -0.48 3.30
N ALA A 60 -3.93 -1.72 3.65
CA ALA A 60 -2.57 -2.25 3.61
C ALA A 60 -1.62 -1.32 4.38
N CYS A 61 -2.04 -0.93 5.58
CA CYS A 61 -1.38 0.11 6.37
C CYS A 61 -0.01 -0.31 6.91
N GLY A 62 0.29 -1.61 6.91
CA GLY A 62 1.49 -2.16 7.54
C GLY A 62 1.59 -1.73 9.00
N THR A 63 2.68 -1.07 9.38
CA THR A 63 2.91 -0.57 10.74
C THR A 63 2.35 0.84 10.99
N GLY A 64 1.55 1.40 10.06
CA GLY A 64 0.81 2.66 10.24
C GLY A 64 1.62 3.94 9.96
N ASP A 65 2.56 3.91 9.03
CA ASP A 65 3.37 5.09 8.70
C ASP A 65 2.55 6.24 8.11
N VAL A 66 1.60 5.94 7.22
CA VAL A 66 0.71 6.93 6.61
C VAL A 66 -0.21 7.52 7.67
N ALA A 67 -0.80 6.68 8.53
CA ALA A 67 -1.61 7.12 9.66
C ALA A 67 -0.82 8.07 10.59
N LYS A 68 0.44 7.74 10.91
CA LYS A 68 1.32 8.59 11.71
C LYS A 68 1.60 9.95 11.06
N LEU A 69 1.78 9.98 9.73
CA LEU A 69 2.01 11.23 8.99
C LEU A 69 0.74 12.07 8.95
N PHE A 70 -0.43 11.44 8.75
CA PHE A 70 -1.72 12.12 8.78
C PHE A 70 -1.97 12.80 10.13
N LEU A 71 -1.72 12.10 11.25
CA LEU A 71 -1.86 12.65 12.62
C LEU A 71 -0.93 13.83 12.93
N LYS A 72 0.12 14.03 12.15
CA LYS A 72 0.97 15.22 12.28
C LYS A 72 0.39 16.47 11.61
N CYS A 73 -0.53 16.27 10.67
CA CYS A 73 -1.14 17.35 9.89
C CYS A 73 -2.51 17.78 10.44
N VAL A 74 -3.15 16.88 11.18
CA VAL A 74 -4.47 17.11 11.79
C VAL A 74 -4.39 17.02 13.31
N ASN A 75 -5.47 17.35 14.02
CA ASN A 75 -5.52 17.20 15.46
C ASN A 75 -5.36 15.74 15.89
N LYS A 76 -4.82 15.53 17.11
CA LYS A 76 -4.63 14.21 17.71
C LYS A 76 -5.93 13.40 17.84
N ASP A 77 -7.08 14.06 17.74
CA ASP A 77 -8.42 13.47 17.84
C ASP A 77 -9.01 13.02 16.50
N ALA A 78 -8.26 13.15 15.41
CA ALA A 78 -8.69 12.67 14.09
C ALA A 78 -8.95 11.15 14.11
N TYR A 79 -10.05 10.74 13.47
CA TYR A 79 -10.44 9.34 13.40
C TYR A 79 -9.74 8.64 12.22
N ILE A 80 -8.91 7.64 12.53
CA ILE A 80 -8.18 6.87 11.54
C ILE A 80 -8.43 5.38 11.76
N THR A 81 -8.78 4.69 10.68
CA THR A 81 -8.81 3.23 10.66
C THR A 81 -7.64 2.69 9.84
N CYS A 82 -6.78 1.92 10.49
CA CYS A 82 -5.66 1.20 9.92
C CYS A 82 -6.09 -0.24 9.63
N VAL A 83 -6.05 -0.66 8.38
CA VAL A 83 -6.48 -1.99 7.93
C VAL A 83 -5.31 -2.71 7.29
N ASP A 84 -5.02 -3.92 7.72
CA ASP A 84 -4.03 -4.80 7.10
C ASP A 84 -4.44 -6.26 7.26
N PRO A 85 -4.27 -7.14 6.26
CA PRO A 85 -4.57 -8.54 6.40
C PRO A 85 -3.55 -9.28 7.30
N ASN A 86 -2.34 -8.74 7.46
CA ASN A 86 -1.28 -9.35 8.25
C ASN A 86 -1.38 -8.97 9.73
N LYS A 87 -1.59 -9.98 10.57
CA LYS A 87 -1.73 -9.82 12.04
C LYS A 87 -0.45 -9.26 12.69
N GLY A 88 0.72 -9.69 12.20
CA GLY A 88 2.02 -9.23 12.70
C GLY A 88 2.22 -7.74 12.47
N MET A 89 1.87 -7.24 11.27
CA MET A 89 1.89 -5.81 10.94
C MET A 89 0.99 -5.00 11.86
N ILE A 90 -0.27 -5.44 12.07
CA ILE A 90 -1.21 -4.78 12.97
C ILE A 90 -0.69 -4.75 14.41
N LYS A 91 -0.13 -5.86 14.90
CA LYS A 91 0.45 -5.93 16.25
C LYS A 91 1.58 -4.92 16.40
N LYS A 92 2.55 -4.93 15.49
CA LYS A 92 3.70 -4.02 15.49
C LYS A 92 3.28 -2.55 15.34
N GLY A 93 2.27 -2.28 14.51
CA GLY A 93 1.69 -0.94 14.36
C GLY A 93 1.09 -0.42 15.67
N LYS A 94 0.31 -1.24 16.37
CA LYS A 94 -0.25 -0.92 17.69
C LYS A 94 0.84 -0.60 18.71
N GLU A 95 1.91 -1.40 18.76
CA GLU A 95 3.06 -1.19 19.64
C GLU A 95 3.80 0.12 19.30
N LYS A 96 4.06 0.36 18.02
CA LYS A 96 4.77 1.55 17.52
C LYS A 96 4.00 2.85 17.74
N LEU A 97 2.67 2.80 17.70
CA LEU A 97 1.79 3.96 17.75
C LEU A 97 0.92 4.04 19.01
N THR A 98 1.32 3.39 20.11
CA THR A 98 0.59 3.32 21.40
C THR A 98 0.19 4.68 21.97
N LYS A 99 0.97 5.73 21.68
CA LYS A 99 0.68 7.09 22.14
C LYS A 99 -0.53 7.75 21.44
N TYR A 100 -1.02 7.17 20.35
CA TYR A 100 -2.17 7.68 19.60
C TYR A 100 -3.40 6.81 19.89
N LYS A 101 -4.29 7.29 20.78
CA LYS A 101 -5.44 6.52 21.26
C LYS A 101 -6.58 6.40 20.22
N ASN A 102 -6.62 7.28 19.23
CA ASN A 102 -7.72 7.36 18.25
C ASN A 102 -7.45 6.58 16.96
N LEU A 103 -6.50 5.64 17.01
CA LEU A 103 -6.26 4.71 15.91
C LEU A 103 -7.11 3.46 16.11
N ASN A 104 -8.01 3.21 15.18
CA ASN A 104 -8.71 1.93 15.08
C ASN A 104 -7.90 0.98 14.19
N TRP A 105 -7.63 -0.24 14.68
CA TRP A 105 -6.84 -1.24 13.97
C TRP A 105 -7.69 -2.45 13.64
N MET A 106 -7.68 -2.85 12.37
CA MET A 106 -8.56 -3.88 11.84
C MET A 106 -7.78 -4.87 10.97
N ILE A 107 -8.05 -6.16 11.15
CA ILE A 107 -7.52 -7.22 10.30
C ILE A 107 -8.56 -7.51 9.23
N ALA A 108 -8.30 -7.07 7.99
CA ALA A 108 -9.17 -7.30 6.85
C ALA A 108 -8.40 -7.14 5.54
N SER A 109 -8.94 -7.69 4.44
CA SER A 109 -8.41 -7.46 3.10
C SER A 109 -9.05 -6.24 2.44
N ALA A 110 -8.35 -5.66 1.48
CA ALA A 110 -8.86 -4.52 0.70
C ALA A 110 -10.13 -4.85 -0.10
N GLU A 111 -10.33 -6.14 -0.44
CA GLU A 111 -11.45 -6.63 -1.21
C GLU A 111 -12.73 -6.85 -0.40
N LYS A 112 -12.64 -6.77 0.93
CA LYS A 112 -13.78 -6.94 1.84
C LYS A 112 -13.52 -6.21 3.15
N LEU A 113 -14.00 -4.99 3.23
CA LEU A 113 -13.85 -4.14 4.41
C LEU A 113 -15.11 -4.24 5.29
N PRO A 114 -15.00 -4.66 6.57
CA PRO A 114 -16.13 -4.69 7.50
C PRO A 114 -16.45 -3.27 8.01
N ILE A 115 -16.75 -2.38 7.09
CA ILE A 115 -16.94 -0.94 7.28
C ILE A 115 -18.18 -0.52 6.51
N LEU A 116 -18.96 0.38 7.11
CA LEU A 116 -20.14 0.96 6.47
C LEU A 116 -19.74 1.81 5.25
N GLU A 117 -20.65 1.89 4.28
CA GLU A 117 -20.49 2.78 3.14
C GLU A 117 -20.45 4.26 3.58
N ASN A 118 -19.90 5.11 2.73
CA ASN A 118 -19.91 6.57 2.91
C ASN A 118 -19.34 7.03 4.28
N SER A 119 -18.30 6.36 4.79
CA SER A 119 -17.80 6.57 6.15
C SER A 119 -16.55 7.44 6.24
N TYR A 120 -15.75 7.51 5.17
CA TYR A 120 -14.44 8.14 5.18
C TYR A 120 -14.30 9.27 4.15
N ASP A 121 -13.54 10.29 4.52
CA ASP A 121 -13.22 11.41 3.63
C ASP A 121 -12.00 11.06 2.74
N PHE A 122 -11.08 10.24 3.28
CA PHE A 122 -9.90 9.76 2.57
C PHE A 122 -9.75 8.25 2.68
N TYR A 123 -9.34 7.66 1.58
CA TYR A 123 -8.86 6.28 1.51
C TYR A 123 -7.42 6.30 0.99
N THR A 124 -6.50 5.70 1.72
CA THR A 124 -5.12 5.49 1.26
C THR A 124 -4.79 4.02 1.14
N ILE A 125 -3.98 3.69 0.14
CA ILE A 125 -3.30 2.41 0.02
C ILE A 125 -1.89 2.68 -0.50
N SER A 126 -0.87 2.25 0.26
CA SER A 126 0.53 2.53 -0.06
C SER A 126 1.32 1.24 -0.17
N PHE A 127 1.83 0.95 -1.38
CA PHE A 127 2.62 -0.25 -1.71
C PHE A 127 1.91 -1.57 -1.44
N GLY A 128 0.57 -1.55 -1.42
CA GLY A 128 -0.27 -2.70 -1.12
C GLY A 128 -1.23 -3.10 -2.22
N LEU A 129 -1.55 -2.20 -3.14
CA LEU A 129 -2.57 -2.44 -4.16
C LEU A 129 -2.19 -3.59 -5.10
N ARG A 130 -0.91 -3.70 -5.49
CA ARG A 130 -0.39 -4.78 -6.33
C ARG A 130 -0.50 -6.18 -5.70
N ASN A 131 -0.63 -6.24 -4.37
CA ASN A 131 -0.73 -7.50 -3.61
C ASN A 131 -2.18 -7.95 -3.40
N THR A 132 -3.16 -7.20 -3.90
CA THR A 132 -4.58 -7.58 -3.81
C THR A 132 -4.89 -8.74 -4.74
N LYS A 133 -5.74 -9.66 -4.29
CA LYS A 133 -6.15 -10.84 -5.09
C LYS A 133 -7.06 -10.47 -6.25
N ASN A 134 -7.84 -9.40 -6.06
CA ASN A 134 -8.77 -8.89 -7.04
C ASN A 134 -8.81 -7.36 -6.97
N LEU A 135 -8.08 -6.77 -7.89
CA LEU A 135 -7.92 -5.32 -7.98
C LEU A 135 -9.27 -4.59 -8.15
N ASN A 136 -10.17 -5.15 -8.96
CA ASN A 136 -11.49 -4.57 -9.18
C ASN A 136 -12.33 -4.57 -7.89
N LYS A 137 -12.35 -5.68 -7.14
CA LYS A 137 -13.04 -5.73 -5.84
C LYS A 137 -12.44 -4.75 -4.83
N ALA A 138 -11.12 -4.62 -4.80
CA ALA A 138 -10.45 -3.67 -3.91
C ALA A 138 -10.86 -2.22 -4.23
N LEU A 139 -10.94 -1.87 -5.51
CA LEU A 139 -11.41 -0.55 -5.94
C LEU A 139 -12.90 -0.33 -5.67
N THR A 140 -13.74 -1.35 -5.88
CA THR A 140 -15.18 -1.30 -5.55
C THR A 140 -15.38 -1.03 -4.05
N GLU A 141 -14.65 -1.74 -3.18
CA GLU A 141 -14.71 -1.52 -1.73
C GLU A 141 -14.18 -0.14 -1.32
N ALA A 142 -13.10 0.32 -1.95
CA ALA A 142 -12.57 1.66 -1.71
C ALA A 142 -13.59 2.75 -2.08
N TYR A 143 -14.29 2.59 -3.22
CA TYR A 143 -15.34 3.50 -3.63
C TYR A 143 -16.54 3.47 -2.64
N ARG A 144 -16.94 2.28 -2.21
CA ARG A 144 -18.08 2.08 -1.30
C ARG A 144 -17.88 2.77 0.05
N VAL A 145 -16.69 2.66 0.64
CA VAL A 145 -16.43 3.22 1.99
C VAL A 145 -16.18 4.73 1.98
N LEU A 146 -15.84 5.30 0.82
CA LEU A 146 -15.65 6.73 0.67
C LEU A 146 -16.99 7.48 0.63
N LYS A 147 -17.05 8.62 1.31
CA LYS A 147 -18.16 9.56 1.22
C LYS A 147 -18.26 10.14 -0.21
N PRO A 148 -19.44 10.64 -0.63
CA PRO A 148 -19.54 11.51 -1.80
C PRO A 148 -18.53 12.67 -1.68
N GLY A 149 -17.69 12.87 -2.71
CA GLY A 149 -16.59 13.85 -2.68
C GLY A 149 -15.35 13.40 -1.92
N GLY A 150 -15.36 12.22 -1.32
CA GLY A 150 -14.18 11.61 -0.70
C GLY A 150 -13.09 11.29 -1.73
N ARG A 151 -11.84 11.17 -1.27
CA ARG A 151 -10.69 11.02 -2.15
C ARG A 151 -9.96 9.71 -1.92
N TYR A 152 -9.71 8.99 -3.01
CA TYR A 152 -8.85 7.80 -3.05
C TYR A 152 -7.42 8.21 -3.43
N LEU A 153 -6.43 7.81 -2.66
CA LEU A 153 -5.01 8.07 -2.95
C LEU A 153 -4.25 6.75 -2.89
N CYS A 154 -3.70 6.36 -4.03
CA CYS A 154 -2.85 5.18 -4.16
C CYS A 154 -1.40 5.61 -4.37
N LEU A 155 -0.49 5.09 -3.54
CA LEU A 155 0.95 5.21 -3.74
C LEU A 155 1.49 3.82 -4.08
N GLU A 156 1.97 3.65 -5.31
CA GLU A 156 2.42 2.32 -5.76
C GLU A 156 3.62 2.43 -6.70
N PHE A 157 4.42 1.38 -6.70
CA PHE A 157 5.42 1.21 -7.75
C PHE A 157 4.74 0.98 -9.09
N SER A 158 5.28 1.57 -10.13
CA SER A 158 4.74 1.43 -11.47
C SER A 158 5.86 1.39 -12.51
N LYS A 159 5.48 1.13 -13.76
CA LYS A 159 6.44 1.04 -14.86
C LYS A 159 7.10 2.40 -15.11
N ILE A 160 8.42 2.40 -15.23
CA ILE A 160 9.19 3.60 -15.52
C ILE A 160 9.08 3.87 -17.03
N GLN A 161 8.50 5.03 -17.38
CA GLN A 161 8.28 5.43 -18.77
C GLN A 161 9.57 5.84 -19.49
N ASN A 162 10.56 6.37 -18.77
CA ASN A 162 11.85 6.75 -19.33
C ASN A 162 12.73 5.51 -19.52
N GLU A 163 13.11 5.19 -20.75
CA GLU A 163 13.89 4.00 -21.10
C GLU A 163 15.25 3.94 -20.41
N ASN A 164 15.96 5.07 -20.29
CA ASN A 164 17.26 5.13 -19.64
C ASN A 164 17.14 4.84 -18.13
N LEU A 165 16.18 5.47 -17.47
CA LEU A 165 15.89 5.22 -16.05
C LEU A 165 15.39 3.79 -15.82
N ASN A 166 14.58 3.26 -16.72
CA ASN A 166 14.10 1.88 -16.68
C ASN A 166 15.25 0.87 -16.78
N THR A 167 16.22 1.13 -17.66
CA THR A 167 17.42 0.29 -17.78
C THR A 167 18.27 0.31 -16.52
N ILE A 168 18.48 1.48 -15.93
CA ILE A 168 19.19 1.63 -14.64
C ILE A 168 18.45 0.87 -13.54
N TYR A 169 17.13 1.07 -13.43
CA TYR A 169 16.31 0.39 -12.44
C TYR A 169 16.30 -1.13 -12.61
N LYS A 170 16.19 -1.63 -13.85
CA LYS A 170 16.28 -3.07 -14.14
C LYS A 170 17.61 -3.69 -13.73
N ASN A 171 18.72 -2.98 -13.92
CA ASN A 171 20.02 -3.46 -13.48
C ASN A 171 20.13 -3.43 -11.95
N TYR A 172 19.62 -2.38 -11.31
CA TYR A 172 19.54 -2.30 -9.86
C TYR A 172 18.65 -3.40 -9.27
N SER A 173 17.46 -3.64 -9.82
CA SER A 173 16.53 -4.66 -9.34
C SER A 173 17.08 -6.09 -9.40
N LYS A 174 17.98 -6.39 -10.35
CA LYS A 174 18.68 -7.70 -10.43
C LYS A 174 19.66 -7.93 -9.26
N ILE A 175 20.20 -6.87 -8.70
CA ILE A 175 21.17 -6.94 -7.60
C ILE A 175 20.46 -7.04 -6.24
N ILE A 176 19.24 -6.50 -6.14
CA ILE A 176 18.46 -6.42 -4.89
C ILE A 176 18.27 -7.78 -4.21
N PRO A 177 17.86 -8.87 -4.89
CA PRO A 177 17.70 -10.18 -4.24
C PRO A 177 18.99 -10.71 -3.61
N SER A 178 20.15 -10.47 -4.26
CA SER A 178 21.45 -10.88 -3.73
C SER A 178 21.82 -10.11 -2.47
N ILE A 179 21.58 -8.81 -2.46
CA ILE A 179 21.79 -7.95 -1.29
C ILE A 179 20.78 -8.32 -0.18
N GLY A 180 19.53 -8.58 -0.55
CA GLY A 180 18.49 -9.02 0.37
C GLY A 180 18.87 -10.31 1.10
N LYS A 181 19.42 -11.29 0.40
CA LYS A 181 19.96 -12.52 0.99
C LYS A 181 21.03 -12.23 2.04
N PHE A 182 21.91 -11.27 1.78
CA PHE A 182 23.00 -10.91 2.72
C PHE A 182 22.45 -10.24 4.00
N ILE A 183 21.38 -9.42 3.90
CA ILE A 183 20.85 -8.62 5.01
C ILE A 183 19.79 -9.38 5.82
N VAL A 184 18.90 -10.10 5.13
CA VAL A 184 17.74 -10.76 5.74
C VAL A 184 17.94 -12.26 5.88
N GLY A 185 18.93 -12.83 5.15
CA GLY A 185 19.20 -14.27 5.11
C GLY A 185 18.40 -15.00 4.04
N ASP A 186 17.45 -14.33 3.36
CA ASP A 186 16.61 -14.90 2.32
C ASP A 186 16.44 -13.93 1.15
N LYS A 187 16.43 -14.45 -0.08
CA LYS A 187 16.22 -13.68 -1.31
C LYS A 187 14.76 -13.68 -1.80
N GLU A 188 13.98 -14.66 -1.37
CA GLU A 188 12.62 -14.90 -1.85
C GLU A 188 11.70 -13.68 -1.69
N PRO A 189 11.70 -12.95 -0.56
CA PRO A 189 10.89 -11.74 -0.41
C PRO A 189 11.23 -10.64 -1.42
N TYR A 190 12.50 -10.52 -1.79
CA TYR A 190 12.95 -9.50 -2.76
C TYR A 190 12.66 -9.90 -4.20
N GLU A 191 12.79 -11.21 -4.53
CA GLU A 191 12.36 -11.76 -5.83
C GLU A 191 10.85 -11.57 -6.02
N TYR A 192 10.06 -11.86 -4.99
CA TYR A 192 8.62 -11.59 -5.01
C TYR A 192 8.31 -10.10 -5.26
N LEU A 193 9.01 -9.22 -4.57
CA LEU A 193 8.79 -7.78 -4.66
C LEU A 193 9.07 -7.25 -6.07
N THR A 194 10.23 -7.60 -6.65
CA THR A 194 10.58 -7.19 -8.02
C THR A 194 9.59 -7.76 -9.04
N LYS A 195 9.22 -9.03 -8.90
CA LYS A 195 8.24 -9.69 -9.78
C LYS A 195 6.87 -9.02 -9.68
N SER A 196 6.37 -8.74 -8.48
CA SER A 196 5.05 -8.11 -8.28
C SER A 196 4.99 -6.69 -8.84
N ILE A 197 6.11 -5.95 -8.85
CA ILE A 197 6.20 -4.64 -9.50
C ILE A 197 6.14 -4.77 -11.02
N ASP A 198 6.88 -5.72 -11.58
CA ASP A 198 6.92 -5.94 -13.03
C ASP A 198 5.57 -6.43 -13.60
N GLU A 199 4.84 -7.22 -12.83
CA GLU A 199 3.53 -7.76 -13.21
C GLU A 199 2.38 -6.77 -12.98
N PHE A 200 2.58 -5.71 -12.18
CA PHE A 200 1.53 -4.74 -11.91
C PHE A 200 1.14 -3.92 -13.14
N ILE A 201 -0.12 -3.54 -13.20
CA ILE A 201 -0.65 -2.72 -14.31
C ILE A 201 0.00 -1.34 -14.34
N ASN A 202 0.06 -0.72 -15.51
CA ASN A 202 0.57 0.64 -15.65
C ASN A 202 -0.43 1.70 -15.15
N GLN A 203 0.03 2.95 -15.12
CA GLN A 203 -0.73 4.08 -14.59
C GLN A 203 -2.04 4.29 -15.34
N GLU A 204 -2.00 4.22 -16.67
CA GLU A 204 -3.14 4.44 -17.56
C GLU A 204 -4.20 3.35 -17.34
N SER A 205 -3.79 2.08 -17.28
CA SER A 205 -4.69 0.95 -17.03
C SER A 205 -5.33 1.04 -15.64
N LEU A 206 -4.59 1.52 -14.64
CA LEU A 206 -5.16 1.74 -13.30
C LEU A 206 -6.22 2.86 -13.33
N ILE A 207 -5.95 3.96 -14.01
CA ILE A 207 -6.91 5.06 -14.19
C ILE A 207 -8.20 4.57 -14.86
N GLU A 208 -8.08 3.77 -15.93
CA GLU A 208 -9.26 3.21 -16.61
C GLU A 208 -10.07 2.29 -15.68
N LEU A 209 -9.39 1.43 -14.92
CA LEU A 209 -10.04 0.56 -13.95
C LEU A 209 -10.71 1.34 -12.82
N MET A 210 -10.11 2.44 -12.36
CA MET A 210 -10.72 3.33 -11.37
C MET A 210 -12.00 3.98 -11.94
N LYS A 211 -11.97 4.48 -13.17
CA LYS A 211 -13.16 5.04 -13.84
C LYS A 211 -14.30 4.01 -13.95
N GLN A 212 -13.97 2.75 -14.31
CA GLN A 212 -14.94 1.64 -14.34
C GLN A 212 -15.54 1.36 -12.96
N ASN A 213 -14.85 1.68 -11.87
CA ASN A 213 -15.33 1.61 -10.49
C ASN A 213 -15.92 2.94 -9.98
N ASN A 214 -16.44 3.77 -10.89
CA ASN A 214 -17.17 5.03 -10.62
C ASN A 214 -16.33 6.18 -10.04
N PHE A 215 -15.00 6.03 -9.93
CA PHE A 215 -14.15 7.15 -9.54
C PHE A 215 -14.14 8.22 -10.63
N LYS A 216 -14.21 9.48 -10.21
CA LYS A 216 -14.18 10.66 -11.10
C LYS A 216 -12.88 11.45 -10.88
N ASN A 217 -12.51 12.27 -11.87
CA ASN A 217 -11.33 13.13 -11.80
C ASN A 217 -10.04 12.35 -11.49
N CYS A 218 -9.92 11.12 -12.06
CA CYS A 218 -8.77 10.27 -11.87
C CYS A 218 -7.55 10.85 -12.61
N ASN A 219 -6.45 11.00 -11.90
CA ASN A 219 -5.18 11.39 -12.45
C ASN A 219 -4.03 10.68 -11.72
N TYR A 220 -2.83 10.72 -12.27
CA TYR A 220 -1.64 10.21 -11.59
C TYR A 220 -0.49 11.23 -11.65
N ARG A 221 0.47 11.04 -10.77
CA ARG A 221 1.71 11.82 -10.73
C ARG A 221 2.88 10.89 -10.47
N ASN A 222 3.88 10.91 -11.33
CA ASN A 222 5.13 10.19 -11.11
C ASN A 222 5.96 10.95 -10.04
N LEU A 223 6.42 10.22 -9.03
CA LEU A 223 7.25 10.70 -7.94
C LEU A 223 8.64 10.08 -8.10
N SER A 224 9.45 10.61 -8.98
CA SER A 224 10.84 10.16 -9.18
C SER A 224 11.80 11.26 -8.80
#